data_d279ccad0692dfb265182a8d52a42ee4
#
_entry.id   d279ccad0692dfb265182a8d52a42ee4
#
_cell.length_a   1.000
_cell.length_b   1.000
_cell.length_c   1.000
_cell.angle_alpha   90.00
_cell.angle_beta   90.00
_cell.angle_gamma   90.00
#
_symmetry.space_group_name_H-M   'P 1'
#
loop_
_entity.id
_entity.type
_entity.pdbx_description
1 polymer ?
#
loop_
_entity_poly.entity_id
_entity_poly.type
_entity_poly.pdbx_seq_one_letter_code
_entity_poly.pdbx_strand_id
1 'polypeptide(L)'
;MKLLSSQLLVCLLLTNFWSAVVHAEISEKDTVKTLESFFSALSVENYGNGDLENIVTDDFVIFEMGQRFTLPQFKEFLASANYTDWVSTRWVLTNHTVTSGQESAHIFYQNDGVFIFPSASDPEQLSKQQNMWLESALVVKEGEILKLKFLQSENVKRVDTNLDDVD
;
A
#
# COMPACT_ATOMS: atom_id res chain seq x y z
N MET A 1 84.42 -14.01 -14.46
CA MET A 1 83.43 -14.06 -13.36
C MET A 1 82.36 -13.03 -13.61
N LYS A 2 81.21 -13.49 -14.06
CA LYS A 2 80.00 -12.60 -14.30
C LYS A 2 78.93 -13.03 -13.33
N LEU A 3 78.60 -12.12 -12.45
CA LEU A 3 77.43 -12.29 -11.51
C LEU A 3 76.11 -11.95 -12.27
N LEU A 4 75.26 -12.97 -12.36
CA LEU A 4 73.86 -12.78 -12.80
C LEU A 4 73.04 -12.32 -11.60
N SER A 5 72.53 -11.12 -11.67
CA SER A 5 71.51 -10.62 -10.73
C SER A 5 70.11 -11.11 -11.19
N SER A 6 69.49 -11.96 -10.38
CA SER A 6 68.14 -12.43 -10.57
C SER A 6 67.18 -11.35 -10.05
N GLN A 7 66.47 -10.67 -10.96
CA GLN A 7 65.36 -9.77 -10.59
C GLN A 7 64.09 -10.63 -10.45
N LEU A 8 63.63 -10.76 -9.24
CA LEU A 8 62.35 -11.39 -8.90
C LEU A 8 61.21 -10.39 -9.17
N LEU A 9 60.50 -10.59 -10.28
CA LEU A 9 59.31 -9.79 -10.64
C LEU A 9 58.12 -10.28 -9.82
N VAL A 10 57.77 -9.55 -8.77
CA VAL A 10 56.57 -9.83 -7.97
C VAL A 10 55.39 -9.18 -8.68
N CYS A 11 54.61 -9.95 -9.46
CA CYS A 11 53.33 -9.54 -9.98
C CYS A 11 52.29 -9.51 -8.86
N LEU A 12 52.01 -8.34 -8.33
CA LEU A 12 50.90 -8.08 -7.41
C LEU A 12 49.60 -8.14 -8.21
N LEU A 13 48.92 -9.29 -8.19
CA LEU A 13 47.56 -9.43 -8.71
C LEU A 13 46.59 -8.74 -7.73
N LEU A 14 46.29 -7.46 -7.99
CA LEU A 14 45.18 -6.77 -7.34
C LEU A 14 43.86 -7.33 -7.90
N THR A 15 43.35 -8.39 -7.27
CA THR A 15 41.97 -8.84 -7.50
C THR A 15 41.04 -7.81 -6.87
N ASN A 16 40.51 -6.93 -7.69
CA ASN A 16 39.38 -6.09 -7.29
C ASN A 16 38.15 -7.00 -7.06
N PHE A 17 37.93 -7.37 -5.82
CA PHE A 17 36.63 -7.91 -5.38
C PHE A 17 35.60 -6.80 -5.48
N TRP A 18 34.98 -6.67 -6.63
CA TRP A 18 33.75 -5.92 -6.74
C TRP A 18 32.67 -6.75 -6.04
N SER A 19 32.44 -6.45 -4.76
CA SER A 19 31.28 -6.96 -4.04
C SER A 19 30.06 -6.36 -4.75
N ALA A 20 29.42 -7.13 -5.61
CA ALA A 20 28.10 -6.80 -6.10
C ALA A 20 27.18 -6.78 -4.87
N VAL A 21 26.74 -5.60 -4.46
CA VAL A 21 25.68 -5.47 -3.46
C VAL A 21 24.43 -6.06 -4.11
N VAL A 22 24.12 -7.29 -3.78
CA VAL A 22 22.87 -7.93 -4.17
C VAL A 22 21.80 -7.26 -3.32
N HIS A 23 21.09 -6.30 -3.89
CA HIS A 23 19.89 -5.77 -3.26
C HIS A 23 18.83 -6.87 -3.30
N ALA A 24 18.32 -7.23 -2.14
CA ALA A 24 17.23 -8.19 -2.05
C ALA A 24 15.96 -7.60 -2.68
N GLU A 25 15.19 -8.42 -3.38
CA GLU A 25 13.87 -8.05 -3.85
C GLU A 25 12.95 -7.73 -2.67
N ILE A 26 11.97 -6.86 -2.91
CA ILE A 26 10.91 -6.57 -1.94
C ILE A 26 10.13 -7.86 -1.69
N SER A 27 9.99 -8.27 -0.43
CA SER A 27 9.28 -9.52 -0.13
C SER A 27 7.76 -9.35 -0.32
N GLU A 28 7.07 -10.43 -0.69
CA GLU A 28 5.61 -10.46 -0.73
C GLU A 28 5.02 -10.03 0.62
N LYS A 29 5.56 -10.56 1.72
CA LYS A 29 5.12 -10.22 3.08
C LYS A 29 5.21 -8.72 3.37
N ASP A 30 6.29 -8.07 2.99
CA ASP A 30 6.47 -6.63 3.25
C ASP A 30 5.56 -5.80 2.34
N THR A 31 5.33 -6.23 1.10
CA THR A 31 4.37 -5.62 0.18
C THR A 31 2.95 -5.67 0.76
N VAL A 32 2.48 -6.84 1.20
CA VAL A 32 1.16 -7.02 1.81
C VAL A 32 1.05 -6.19 3.09
N LYS A 33 2.08 -6.20 3.95
CA LYS A 33 2.10 -5.41 5.19
C LYS A 33 2.00 -3.91 4.93
N THR A 34 2.67 -3.38 3.89
CA THR A 34 2.57 -1.97 3.53
C THR A 34 1.13 -1.61 3.14
N LEU A 35 0.49 -2.47 2.36
CA LEU A 35 -0.91 -2.28 1.96
C LEU A 35 -1.87 -2.38 3.16
N GLU A 36 -1.70 -3.37 4.04
CA GLU A 36 -2.49 -3.50 5.28
C GLU A 36 -2.32 -2.27 6.18
N SER A 37 -1.11 -1.69 6.24
CA SER A 37 -0.85 -0.47 6.99
C SER A 37 -1.62 0.73 6.41
N PHE A 38 -1.75 0.82 5.07
CA PHE A 38 -2.56 1.85 4.42
C PHE A 38 -4.03 1.75 4.82
N PHE A 39 -4.62 0.56 4.74
CA PHE A 39 -6.03 0.37 5.14
C PHE A 39 -6.24 0.53 6.65
N SER A 40 -5.27 0.16 7.46
CA SER A 40 -5.30 0.44 8.90
C SER A 40 -5.30 1.94 9.21
N ALA A 41 -4.44 2.72 8.53
CA ALA A 41 -4.41 4.18 8.69
C ALA A 41 -5.64 4.87 8.09
N LEU A 42 -6.27 4.23 7.10
CA LEU A 42 -7.52 4.71 6.50
C LEU A 42 -8.74 4.40 7.37
N SER A 43 -8.68 3.43 8.29
CA SER A 43 -9.82 3.10 9.16
C SER A 43 -10.30 4.34 9.94
N VAL A 44 -11.62 4.44 10.18
CA VAL A 44 -12.18 5.62 10.87
C VAL A 44 -11.59 5.81 12.25
N GLU A 45 -11.17 4.72 12.91
CA GLU A 45 -10.54 4.75 14.24
C GLU A 45 -9.16 5.41 14.21
N ASN A 46 -8.45 5.35 13.07
CA ASN A 46 -7.09 5.86 12.91
C ASN A 46 -7.01 7.06 11.97
N TYR A 47 -8.08 7.34 11.23
CA TYR A 47 -8.11 8.41 10.25
C TYR A 47 -7.86 9.78 10.91
N GLY A 48 -6.96 10.56 10.34
CA GLY A 48 -6.59 11.86 10.90
C GLY A 48 -5.37 11.86 11.82
N ASN A 49 -4.80 10.70 12.17
CA ASN A 49 -3.58 10.60 12.97
C ASN A 49 -2.29 10.99 12.19
N GLY A 50 -2.41 11.26 10.88
CA GLY A 50 -1.27 11.59 10.01
C GLY A 50 -0.49 10.39 9.51
N ASP A 51 -0.96 9.17 9.75
CA ASP A 51 -0.26 7.95 9.36
C ASP A 51 -0.29 7.71 7.84
N LEU A 52 -1.36 8.14 7.16
CA LEU A 52 -1.48 8.01 5.69
C LEU A 52 -0.33 8.70 4.95
N GLU A 53 0.08 9.89 5.38
CA GLU A 53 1.17 10.65 4.79
C GLU A 53 2.52 9.93 4.93
N ASN A 54 2.67 9.12 5.97
CA ASN A 54 3.90 8.36 6.21
C ASN A 54 3.97 7.08 5.35
N ILE A 55 2.81 6.52 5.00
CA ILE A 55 2.69 5.24 4.29
C ILE A 55 2.70 5.42 2.77
N VAL A 56 2.29 6.59 2.27
CA VAL A 56 2.27 6.85 0.83
C VAL A 56 3.44 7.73 0.39
N THR A 57 3.74 7.72 -0.92
CA THR A 57 4.72 8.66 -1.51
C THR A 57 4.11 10.06 -1.65
N ASP A 58 4.95 11.09 -1.78
CA ASP A 58 4.49 12.48 -1.98
C ASP A 58 3.66 12.64 -3.27
N ASP A 59 3.94 11.82 -4.28
CA ASP A 59 3.24 11.79 -5.56
C ASP A 59 2.19 10.67 -5.67
N PHE A 60 1.72 10.16 -4.53
CA PHE A 60 0.70 9.12 -4.47
C PHE A 60 -0.55 9.48 -5.27
N VAL A 61 -1.07 8.48 -5.97
CA VAL A 61 -2.32 8.56 -6.73
C VAL A 61 -3.20 7.35 -6.46
N ILE A 62 -4.48 7.60 -6.26
CA ILE A 62 -5.52 6.58 -6.22
C ILE A 62 -6.53 6.78 -7.35
N PHE A 63 -6.89 5.70 -8.03
CA PHE A 63 -8.06 5.63 -8.90
C PHE A 63 -9.20 4.96 -8.14
N GLU A 64 -10.23 5.72 -7.89
CA GLU A 64 -11.41 5.29 -7.14
C GLU A 64 -12.67 5.85 -7.81
N MET A 65 -13.70 5.03 -7.98
CA MET A 65 -14.99 5.40 -8.59
C MET A 65 -14.83 6.09 -9.97
N GLY A 66 -13.89 5.64 -10.79
CA GLY A 66 -13.62 6.20 -12.11
C GLY A 66 -12.92 7.56 -12.12
N GLN A 67 -12.44 8.03 -10.99
CA GLN A 67 -11.73 9.29 -10.84
C GLN A 67 -10.29 9.08 -10.37
N ARG A 68 -9.44 10.05 -10.67
CA ARG A 68 -8.06 10.09 -10.21
C ARG A 68 -7.93 11.12 -9.09
N PHE A 69 -7.41 10.69 -7.94
CA PHE A 69 -7.15 11.55 -6.80
C PHE A 69 -5.67 11.52 -6.39
N THR A 70 -5.14 12.67 -6.00
CA THR A 70 -3.98 12.76 -5.12
C THR A 70 -4.41 12.49 -3.67
N LEU A 71 -3.47 12.30 -2.74
CA LEU A 71 -3.84 12.10 -1.32
C LEU A 71 -4.70 13.24 -0.75
N PRO A 72 -4.39 14.54 -0.96
CA PRO A 72 -5.26 15.63 -0.49
C PRO A 72 -6.67 15.58 -1.09
N GLN A 73 -6.78 15.33 -2.40
CA GLN A 73 -8.08 15.20 -3.07
C GLN A 73 -8.88 13.99 -2.57
N PHE A 74 -8.22 12.88 -2.28
CA PHE A 74 -8.86 11.71 -1.71
C PHE A 74 -9.39 12.00 -0.29
N LYS A 75 -8.63 12.73 0.52
CA LYS A 75 -9.11 13.19 1.83
C LYS A 75 -10.32 14.13 1.72
N GLU A 76 -10.34 15.05 0.75
CA GLU A 76 -11.49 15.90 0.46
C GLU A 76 -12.72 15.08 0.03
N PHE A 77 -12.51 14.05 -0.80
CA PHE A 77 -13.56 13.11 -1.20
C PHE A 77 -14.14 12.38 0.02
N LEU A 78 -13.33 11.85 0.92
CA LEU A 78 -13.78 11.21 2.16
C LEU A 78 -14.52 12.19 3.07
N ALA A 79 -14.03 13.41 3.21
CA ALA A 79 -14.69 14.46 3.98
C ALA A 79 -16.07 14.80 3.42
N SER A 80 -16.24 14.82 2.09
CA SER A 80 -17.54 15.04 1.44
C SER A 80 -18.56 13.92 1.71
N ALA A 81 -18.08 12.73 2.06
CA ALA A 81 -18.90 11.59 2.45
C ALA A 81 -19.14 11.53 3.98
N ASN A 82 -18.77 12.58 4.73
CA ASN A 82 -18.80 12.60 6.20
C ASN A 82 -18.10 11.38 6.83
N TYR A 83 -16.98 10.98 6.25
CA TYR A 83 -16.28 9.76 6.61
C TYR A 83 -15.90 9.70 8.10
N THR A 84 -15.60 10.84 8.73
CA THR A 84 -15.27 10.93 10.16
C THR A 84 -16.46 10.64 11.10
N ASP A 85 -17.67 10.65 10.57
CA ASP A 85 -18.89 10.37 11.34
C ASP A 85 -19.27 8.88 11.26
N TRP A 86 -18.51 8.08 10.48
CA TRP A 86 -18.75 6.66 10.37
C TRP A 86 -18.39 5.95 11.69
N VAL A 87 -19.13 4.90 12.00
CA VAL A 87 -19.00 4.14 13.25
C VAL A 87 -17.86 3.15 13.19
N SER A 88 -17.72 2.46 12.06
CA SER A 88 -16.62 1.51 11.86
C SER A 88 -16.34 1.26 10.38
N THR A 89 -15.08 0.95 10.10
CA THR A 89 -14.62 0.48 8.79
C THR A 89 -13.71 -0.73 9.00
N ARG A 90 -13.90 -1.75 8.17
CA ARG A 90 -13.05 -2.95 8.18
C ARG A 90 -12.78 -3.41 6.77
N TRP A 91 -11.53 -3.71 6.47
CA TRP A 91 -11.10 -4.32 5.22
C TRP A 91 -10.44 -5.67 5.47
N VAL A 92 -10.62 -6.60 4.54
CA VAL A 92 -9.97 -7.91 4.54
C VAL A 92 -9.40 -8.16 3.16
N LEU A 93 -8.07 -8.20 3.08
CA LEU A 93 -7.32 -8.42 1.83
C LEU A 93 -7.12 -9.92 1.64
N THR A 94 -7.52 -10.43 0.47
CA THR A 94 -7.44 -11.85 0.12
C THR A 94 -6.99 -12.03 -1.33
N ASN A 95 -6.66 -13.26 -1.71
CA ASN A 95 -6.37 -13.64 -3.09
C ASN A 95 -5.27 -12.76 -3.74
N HIS A 96 -4.28 -12.34 -2.96
CA HIS A 96 -3.22 -11.48 -3.46
C HIS A 96 -2.18 -12.24 -4.27
N THR A 97 -1.66 -11.56 -5.28
CA THR A 97 -0.51 -12.00 -6.08
C THR A 97 0.46 -10.84 -6.20
N VAL A 98 1.72 -11.08 -5.88
CA VAL A 98 2.78 -10.06 -5.88
C VAL A 98 3.80 -10.36 -6.97
N THR A 99 4.20 -9.34 -7.71
CA THR A 99 5.35 -9.35 -8.60
C THR A 99 6.35 -8.35 -8.06
N SER A 100 7.51 -8.85 -7.62
CA SER A 100 8.52 -8.06 -6.91
C SER A 100 9.73 -7.77 -7.78
N GLY A 101 10.39 -6.65 -7.47
CA GLY A 101 11.71 -6.24 -7.91
C GLY A 101 12.51 -5.66 -6.74
N GLN A 102 13.65 -5.07 -7.04
CA GLN A 102 14.53 -4.49 -6.00
C GLN A 102 13.98 -3.17 -5.45
N GLU A 103 13.35 -2.35 -6.30
CA GLU A 103 12.90 -0.99 -5.98
C GLU A 103 11.38 -0.84 -5.95
N SER A 104 10.63 -1.84 -6.45
CA SER A 104 9.17 -1.81 -6.48
C SER A 104 8.57 -3.19 -6.47
N ALA A 105 7.32 -3.28 -5.99
CA ALA A 105 6.50 -4.46 -6.06
C ALA A 105 5.08 -4.06 -6.50
N HIS A 106 4.52 -4.83 -7.41
CA HIS A 106 3.12 -4.70 -7.83
C HIS A 106 2.31 -5.82 -7.20
N ILE A 107 1.18 -5.48 -6.61
CA ILE A 107 0.23 -6.42 -6.01
C ILE A 107 -1.16 -6.22 -6.60
N PHE A 108 -1.86 -7.30 -6.89
CA PHE A 108 -3.29 -7.29 -7.15
C PHE A 108 -3.99 -8.28 -6.23
N TYR A 109 -5.21 -7.93 -5.80
CA TYR A 109 -5.89 -8.62 -4.71
C TYR A 109 -7.39 -8.34 -4.74
N GLN A 110 -8.13 -9.12 -3.96
CA GLN A 110 -9.51 -8.85 -3.59
C GLN A 110 -9.52 -8.17 -2.23
N ASN A 111 -10.34 -7.12 -2.09
CA ASN A 111 -10.58 -6.44 -0.84
C ASN A 111 -12.07 -6.51 -0.49
N ASP A 112 -12.38 -7.06 0.67
CA ASP A 112 -13.73 -7.12 1.21
C ASP A 112 -13.88 -6.10 2.33
N GLY A 113 -14.74 -5.10 2.14
CA GLY A 113 -14.98 -4.01 3.09
C GLY A 113 -16.34 -4.11 3.75
N VAL A 114 -16.39 -3.81 5.05
CA VAL A 114 -17.63 -3.65 5.80
C VAL A 114 -17.60 -2.30 6.52
N PHE A 115 -18.59 -1.47 6.26
CA PHE A 115 -18.70 -0.12 6.80
C PHE A 115 -20.02 0.03 7.52
N ILE A 116 -19.98 0.73 8.66
CA ILE A 116 -21.16 1.09 9.43
C ILE A 116 -21.14 2.61 9.61
N PHE A 117 -22.23 3.26 9.22
CA PHE A 117 -22.34 4.72 9.23
C PHE A 117 -23.79 5.15 9.46
N PRO A 118 -24.03 6.42 9.91
CA PRO A 118 -25.37 6.98 10.03
C PRO A 118 -26.12 6.94 8.69
N SER A 119 -27.38 6.53 8.71
CA SER A 119 -28.21 6.48 7.51
C SER A 119 -28.46 7.90 6.97
N ALA A 120 -28.39 8.05 5.65
CA ALA A 120 -28.68 9.34 5.01
C ALA A 120 -30.15 9.76 5.15
N SER A 121 -31.08 8.82 5.33
CA SER A 121 -32.51 9.07 5.52
C SER A 121 -32.89 9.42 6.96
N ASP A 122 -32.16 8.88 7.93
CA ASP A 122 -32.36 9.09 9.36
C ASP A 122 -31.01 8.90 10.09
N PRO A 123 -30.33 9.98 10.51
CA PRO A 123 -29.03 9.88 11.16
C PRO A 123 -29.02 9.17 12.52
N GLU A 124 -30.19 8.94 13.13
CA GLU A 124 -30.31 8.14 14.36
C GLU A 124 -30.26 6.64 14.07
N GLN A 125 -30.46 6.24 12.82
CA GLN A 125 -30.36 4.85 12.36
C GLN A 125 -28.96 4.58 11.74
N LEU A 126 -28.56 3.31 11.77
CA LEU A 126 -27.29 2.88 11.18
C LEU A 126 -27.52 2.08 9.90
N SER A 127 -26.71 2.38 8.92
CA SER A 127 -26.59 1.62 7.68
C SER A 127 -25.31 0.79 7.69
N LYS A 128 -25.39 -0.41 7.15
CA LYS A 128 -24.26 -1.29 6.87
C LYS A 128 -24.05 -1.40 5.38
N GLN A 129 -22.84 -1.13 4.93
CA GLN A 129 -22.44 -1.35 3.56
C GLN A 129 -21.38 -2.46 3.50
N GLN A 130 -21.57 -3.42 2.63
CA GLN A 130 -20.62 -4.47 2.32
C GLN A 130 -20.18 -4.32 0.88
N ASN A 131 -18.89 -4.24 0.67
CA ASN A 131 -18.30 -4.06 -0.63
C ASN A 131 -17.29 -5.16 -0.93
N MET A 132 -17.11 -5.45 -2.20
CA MET A 132 -15.99 -6.22 -2.71
C MET A 132 -15.35 -5.43 -3.85
N TRP A 133 -14.04 -5.24 -3.75
CA TRP A 133 -13.24 -4.60 -4.78
C TRP A 133 -12.24 -5.57 -5.37
N LEU A 134 -11.93 -5.37 -6.64
CA LEU A 134 -10.72 -5.87 -7.26
C LEU A 134 -9.75 -4.70 -7.37
N GLU A 135 -8.58 -4.88 -6.79
CA GLU A 135 -7.63 -3.79 -6.60
C GLU A 135 -6.24 -4.17 -7.07
N SER A 136 -5.48 -3.15 -7.46
CA SER A 136 -4.05 -3.28 -7.70
C SER A 136 -3.30 -2.10 -7.12
N ALA A 137 -2.08 -2.37 -6.62
CA ALA A 137 -1.27 -1.36 -5.97
C ALA A 137 0.21 -1.49 -6.37
N LEU A 138 0.89 -0.35 -6.42
CA LEU A 138 2.33 -0.27 -6.59
C LEU A 138 2.97 0.21 -5.29
N VAL A 139 3.79 -0.65 -4.71
CA VAL A 139 4.67 -0.33 -3.57
C VAL A 139 6.04 -0.02 -4.11
N VAL A 140 6.68 1.02 -3.59
CA VAL A 140 8.04 1.42 -3.98
C VAL A 140 8.91 1.57 -2.75
N LYS A 141 10.22 1.44 -2.95
CA LYS A 141 11.22 1.66 -1.92
C LYS A 141 11.69 3.11 -1.95
N GLU A 142 11.56 3.82 -0.82
CA GLU A 142 12.14 5.14 -0.59
C GLU A 142 13.19 5.03 0.54
N GLY A 143 14.46 4.94 0.18
CA GLY A 143 15.53 4.61 1.13
C GLY A 143 15.33 3.18 1.65
N GLU A 144 15.14 3.02 2.96
CA GLU A 144 14.87 1.73 3.61
C GLU A 144 13.38 1.49 3.90
N ILE A 145 12.49 2.39 3.48
CA ILE A 145 11.06 2.34 3.79
C ILE A 145 10.28 1.97 2.52
N LEU A 146 9.28 1.11 2.68
CA LEU A 146 8.31 0.81 1.63
C LEU A 146 7.12 1.76 1.74
N LYS A 147 6.73 2.35 0.61
CA LYS A 147 5.59 3.25 0.51
C LYS A 147 4.67 2.87 -0.63
N LEU A 148 3.39 3.14 -0.44
CA LEU A 148 2.39 2.98 -1.49
C LEU A 148 2.46 4.18 -2.43
N LYS A 149 2.69 3.92 -3.72
CA LYS A 149 2.78 4.94 -4.76
C LYS A 149 1.51 5.09 -5.58
N PHE A 150 0.81 3.97 -5.75
CA PHE A 150 -0.38 3.92 -6.58
C PHE A 150 -1.34 2.87 -6.03
N LEU A 151 -2.64 3.17 -6.09
CA LEU A 151 -3.72 2.25 -5.84
C LEU A 151 -4.80 2.43 -6.91
N GLN A 152 -5.24 1.34 -7.49
CA GLN A 152 -6.45 1.29 -8.31
C GLN A 152 -7.48 0.42 -7.59
N SER A 153 -8.68 0.95 -7.43
CA SER A 153 -9.80 0.31 -6.78
C SER A 153 -11.01 0.28 -7.70
N GLU A 154 -11.58 -0.89 -7.90
CA GLU A 154 -12.80 -1.08 -8.68
C GLU A 154 -13.81 -1.87 -7.84
N ASN A 155 -14.90 -1.20 -7.46
CA ASN A 155 -16.00 -1.84 -6.74
C ASN A 155 -16.80 -2.72 -7.69
N VAL A 156 -16.77 -4.04 -7.45
CA VAL A 156 -17.45 -5.04 -8.28
C VAL A 156 -18.72 -5.58 -7.62
N LYS A 157 -18.90 -5.34 -6.32
CA LYS A 157 -20.11 -5.71 -5.60
C LYS A 157 -20.33 -4.78 -4.41
N ARG A 158 -21.56 -4.30 -4.28
CA ARG A 158 -22.01 -3.50 -3.13
C ARG A 158 -23.36 -4.02 -2.65
N VAL A 159 -23.52 -4.15 -1.33
CA VAL A 159 -24.77 -4.47 -0.66
C VAL A 159 -24.95 -3.48 0.49
N ASP A 160 -26.04 -2.75 0.46
CA ASP A 160 -26.45 -1.83 1.52
C ASP A 160 -27.61 -2.46 2.33
N THR A 161 -27.56 -2.37 3.64
CA THR A 161 -28.54 -2.91 4.57
C THR A 161 -28.79 -1.88 5.67
N ASN A 162 -30.06 -1.63 6.00
CA ASN A 162 -30.42 -0.90 7.21
C ASN A 162 -30.29 -1.86 8.40
N LEU A 163 -29.55 -1.49 9.45
CA LEU A 163 -29.32 -2.37 10.60
C LEU A 163 -30.56 -2.53 11.48
N ASP A 164 -31.50 -1.56 11.41
CA ASP A 164 -32.75 -1.64 12.19
C ASP A 164 -33.80 -2.56 11.56
N ASP A 165 -33.59 -2.99 10.30
CA ASP A 165 -34.46 -3.91 9.59
C ASP A 165 -34.07 -5.40 9.78
N VAL A 166 -33.07 -5.69 10.62
CA VAL A 166 -32.56 -7.05 10.87
C VAL A 166 -33.08 -7.55 12.21
N ASP A 167 -34.32 -8.03 12.24
CA ASP A 167 -34.93 -8.85 13.29
C ASP A 167 -34.63 -10.35 13.09
#